data_d3cc56510b1d044cb31e5044398339b3
#
_entry.id   d3cc56510b1d044cb31e5044398339b3
#
_cell.length_a   1.000
_cell.length_b   1.000
_cell.length_c   1.000
_cell.angle_alpha   90.00
_cell.angle_beta   90.00
_cell.angle_gamma   90.00
#
_symmetry.space_group_name_H-M   'P 1'
#
loop_
_entity.id
_entity.type
_entity.pdbx_description
1 polymer ?
#
loop_
_entity_poly.entity_id
_entity_poly.type
_entity_poly.pdbx_seq_one_letter_code
_entity_poly.pdbx_strand_id
1 'polypeptide(L)'
;MNHLTAFLDVMHADAALVHRPENLRWLAGYTGEGCLFISGDAHIILTDFRYVEQAHRQSPDWALEEVKGEVTYPSLIAKLARAHRVGRILVETDYLTYDGYRKIAAALEGVELIPMDGAPEKLREIKDAEEIASIRRAAAIASDALMNILPRIHAGMTEKQVQRMLEFEMLELGSEGTAFDTIAAAGPNGALPHATPSDRPIESGELLTLDFGATINGYRSDMTRTVGFGRIPDALREIYETVRIAQQMGLDALAVGKRCCDIDRIAREAIDARYPGAFGHGLGHGVGLLIHEDPRLNSSCTTVLRPGHVVTVEPGIYIPGLGGVRIEDTVILTEDGVINTIAAPKQLIEL
;
A
#
# COMPACT_ATOMS: atom_id res chain seq x y z
N MET A 1 15.54 3.59 -13.95
CA MET A 1 16.81 3.97 -13.22
C MET A 1 17.06 2.82 -12.25
N ASN A 2 18.30 2.39 -12.03
CA ASN A 2 18.56 1.35 -11.03
C ASN A 2 18.29 1.96 -9.63
N HIS A 3 17.42 1.34 -8.85
CA HIS A 3 16.97 1.83 -7.54
C HIS A 3 18.14 2.02 -6.57
N LEU A 4 19.10 1.08 -6.61
CA LEU A 4 20.31 1.19 -5.80
C LEU A 4 21.12 2.44 -6.15
N THR A 5 21.29 2.76 -7.45
CA THR A 5 21.99 3.98 -7.88
C THR A 5 21.25 5.22 -7.38
N ALA A 6 19.92 5.27 -7.52
CA ALA A 6 19.12 6.40 -7.02
C ALA A 6 19.25 6.56 -5.49
N PHE A 7 19.32 5.43 -4.76
CA PHE A 7 19.53 5.48 -3.31
C PHE A 7 20.94 5.96 -2.93
N LEU A 8 21.98 5.48 -3.63
CA LEU A 8 23.35 5.92 -3.41
C LEU A 8 23.51 7.43 -3.66
N ASP A 9 22.82 7.99 -4.65
CA ASP A 9 22.86 9.42 -4.97
C ASP A 9 22.32 10.32 -3.86
N VAL A 10 21.37 9.82 -3.05
CA VAL A 10 20.81 10.57 -1.92
C VAL A 10 21.42 10.19 -0.56
N MET A 11 22.26 9.16 -0.53
CA MET A 11 22.91 8.68 0.68
C MET A 11 24.02 9.68 1.10
N HIS A 12 23.84 10.32 2.25
CA HIS A 12 24.77 11.32 2.79
C HIS A 12 25.56 10.82 4.01
N ALA A 13 25.85 9.53 4.03
CA ALA A 13 26.68 8.83 5.01
C ALA A 13 27.62 7.84 4.29
N ASP A 14 28.54 7.22 5.02
CA ASP A 14 29.51 6.28 4.44
C ASP A 14 28.84 4.94 4.08
N ALA A 15 27.78 4.55 4.84
CA ALA A 15 27.01 3.34 4.59
C ALA A 15 25.56 3.48 5.04
N ALA A 16 24.73 2.50 4.67
CA ALA A 16 23.36 2.33 5.12
C ALA A 16 23.09 0.88 5.53
N LEU A 17 22.26 0.70 6.55
CA LEU A 17 21.67 -0.59 6.96
C LEU A 17 20.19 -0.56 6.67
N VAL A 18 19.75 -1.44 5.78
CA VAL A 18 18.35 -1.55 5.38
C VAL A 18 17.77 -2.87 5.91
N HIS A 19 16.65 -2.81 6.62
CA HIS A 19 16.03 -3.97 7.28
C HIS A 19 14.59 -4.19 6.85
N ARG A 20 13.88 -3.13 6.42
CA ARG A 20 12.48 -3.20 6.02
C ARG A 20 12.33 -4.08 4.77
N PRO A 21 11.49 -5.14 4.80
CA PRO A 21 11.36 -6.09 3.69
C PRO A 21 11.06 -5.44 2.33
N GLU A 22 10.22 -4.40 2.32
CA GLU A 22 9.88 -3.65 1.12
C GLU A 22 11.11 -2.96 0.52
N ASN A 23 12.00 -2.43 1.36
CA ASN A 23 13.23 -1.79 0.93
C ASN A 23 14.30 -2.81 0.52
N LEU A 24 14.35 -4.01 1.16
CA LEU A 24 15.19 -5.13 0.70
C LEU A 24 14.79 -5.55 -0.73
N ARG A 25 13.49 -5.73 -0.97
CA ARG A 25 12.96 -6.05 -2.29
C ARG A 25 13.25 -4.95 -3.30
N TRP A 26 13.02 -3.71 -2.94
CA TRP A 26 13.16 -2.56 -3.86
C TRP A 26 14.60 -2.30 -4.28
N LEU A 27 15.56 -2.42 -3.35
CA LEU A 27 16.98 -2.15 -3.60
C LEU A 27 17.73 -3.35 -4.21
N ALA A 28 17.41 -4.56 -3.74
CA ALA A 28 18.18 -5.77 -4.07
C ALA A 28 17.37 -6.84 -4.79
N GLY A 29 16.05 -6.72 -4.91
CA GLY A 29 15.17 -7.81 -5.36
C GLY A 29 15.02 -8.92 -4.31
N TYR A 30 15.63 -8.79 -3.13
CA TYR A 30 15.68 -9.81 -2.10
C TYR A 30 14.42 -9.82 -1.23
N THR A 31 13.82 -11.00 -1.07
CA THR A 31 12.57 -11.20 -0.32
C THR A 31 12.71 -12.11 0.90
N GLY A 32 13.94 -12.49 1.25
CA GLY A 32 14.22 -13.28 2.45
C GLY A 32 14.41 -12.40 3.69
N GLU A 33 14.67 -13.04 4.83
CA GLU A 33 14.99 -12.36 6.08
C GLU A 33 16.47 -11.92 6.11
N GLY A 34 16.74 -10.78 6.75
CA GLY A 34 18.09 -10.27 6.91
C GLY A 34 18.17 -8.75 6.82
N CYS A 35 19.30 -8.25 6.39
CA CYS A 35 19.46 -6.82 6.11
C CYS A 35 20.48 -6.59 4.98
N LEU A 36 20.45 -5.39 4.39
CA LEU A 36 21.46 -4.94 3.44
C LEU A 36 22.48 -4.05 4.17
N PHE A 37 23.75 -4.29 3.90
CA PHE A 37 24.82 -3.33 4.14
C PHE A 37 25.21 -2.71 2.79
N ILE A 38 25.04 -1.41 2.67
CA ILE A 38 25.26 -0.66 1.42
C ILE A 38 26.29 0.42 1.70
N SER A 39 27.39 0.43 0.95
CA SER A 39 28.35 1.53 0.91
C SER A 39 28.66 1.88 -0.55
N GLY A 40 29.48 2.92 -0.80
CA GLY A 40 29.84 3.29 -2.17
C GLY A 40 30.57 2.20 -2.95
N ASP A 41 31.21 1.25 -2.27
CA ASP A 41 32.04 0.18 -2.85
C ASP A 41 31.56 -1.24 -2.52
N ALA A 42 30.55 -1.40 -1.66
CA ALA A 42 30.05 -2.70 -1.23
C ALA A 42 28.53 -2.75 -1.09
N HIS A 43 27.93 -3.76 -1.72
CA HIS A 43 26.51 -4.07 -1.64
C HIS A 43 26.38 -5.52 -1.16
N ILE A 44 25.97 -5.70 0.10
CA ILE A 44 26.08 -6.98 0.79
C ILE A 44 24.74 -7.33 1.44
N ILE A 45 24.23 -8.53 1.17
CA ILE A 45 23.10 -9.13 1.89
C ILE A 45 23.66 -9.88 3.11
N LEU A 46 23.18 -9.53 4.29
CA LEU A 46 23.43 -10.25 5.51
C LEU A 46 22.21 -11.12 5.81
N THR A 47 22.38 -12.45 5.85
CA THR A 47 21.29 -13.38 6.10
C THR A 47 21.81 -14.67 6.77
N ASP A 48 20.94 -15.59 7.13
CA ASP A 48 21.33 -16.89 7.66
C ASP A 48 21.16 -18.03 6.64
N PHE A 49 21.58 -19.26 7.01
CA PHE A 49 21.59 -20.42 6.13
C PHE A 49 20.26 -20.73 5.42
N ARG A 50 19.13 -20.33 6.01
CA ARG A 50 17.78 -20.58 5.44
C ARG A 50 17.56 -19.85 4.12
N TYR A 51 18.23 -18.74 3.92
CA TYR A 51 17.98 -17.81 2.81
C TYR A 51 19.17 -17.63 1.87
N VAL A 52 20.32 -18.29 2.11
CA VAL A 52 21.54 -18.16 1.27
C VAL A 52 21.24 -18.47 -0.19
N GLU A 53 20.60 -19.62 -0.46
CA GLU A 53 20.27 -20.02 -1.84
C GLU A 53 19.27 -19.08 -2.51
N GLN A 54 18.30 -18.59 -1.73
CA GLN A 54 17.33 -17.62 -2.21
C GLN A 54 18.00 -16.29 -2.58
N ALA A 55 18.90 -15.80 -1.72
CA ALA A 55 19.64 -14.56 -1.95
C ALA A 55 20.48 -14.65 -3.24
N HIS A 56 21.22 -15.74 -3.46
CA HIS A 56 21.99 -15.95 -4.69
C HIS A 56 21.14 -15.96 -5.95
N ARG A 57 19.91 -16.51 -5.88
CA ARG A 57 18.99 -16.55 -7.04
C ARG A 57 18.34 -15.20 -7.33
N GLN A 58 17.92 -14.50 -6.28
CA GLN A 58 17.17 -13.24 -6.42
C GLN A 58 18.07 -12.04 -6.66
N SER A 59 19.28 -12.05 -6.09
CA SER A 59 20.19 -10.92 -6.06
C SER A 59 21.62 -11.34 -6.43
N PRO A 60 21.85 -11.89 -7.65
CA PRO A 60 23.13 -12.47 -8.03
C PRO A 60 24.29 -11.48 -8.06
N ASP A 61 24.00 -10.18 -8.19
CA ASP A 61 24.99 -9.11 -8.24
C ASP A 61 25.36 -8.59 -6.83
N TRP A 62 24.76 -9.13 -5.77
CA TRP A 62 25.04 -8.76 -4.39
C TRP A 62 25.98 -9.76 -3.74
N ALA A 63 26.97 -9.24 -2.99
CA ALA A 63 27.75 -10.10 -2.12
C ALA A 63 26.87 -10.62 -0.96
N LEU A 64 27.27 -11.75 -0.38
CA LEU A 64 26.53 -12.36 0.71
C LEU A 64 27.46 -12.68 1.88
N GLU A 65 27.02 -12.32 3.08
CA GLU A 65 27.66 -12.69 4.35
C GLU A 65 26.65 -13.46 5.23
N GLU A 66 27.04 -14.67 5.64
CA GLU A 66 26.17 -15.57 6.40
C GLU A 66 26.33 -15.37 7.91
N VAL A 67 25.22 -15.15 8.60
CA VAL A 67 25.13 -15.18 10.06
C VAL A 67 25.03 -16.63 10.52
N LYS A 68 26.08 -17.14 11.19
CA LYS A 68 26.16 -18.54 11.67
C LYS A 68 27.01 -18.71 12.92
N GLY A 69 26.68 -19.73 13.71
CA GLY A 69 27.42 -20.04 14.93
C GLY A 69 27.37 -18.89 15.93
N GLU A 70 28.52 -18.41 16.35
CA GLU A 70 28.64 -17.27 17.26
C GLU A 70 28.58 -15.89 16.56
N VAL A 71 28.54 -15.87 15.21
CA VAL A 71 28.45 -14.65 14.43
C VAL A 71 27.02 -14.12 14.46
N THR A 72 26.84 -12.91 14.95
CA THR A 72 25.54 -12.22 15.02
C THR A 72 25.47 -11.09 14.00
N TYR A 73 24.26 -10.62 13.64
CA TYR A 73 24.11 -9.44 12.79
C TYR A 73 24.92 -8.23 13.28
N PRO A 74 24.84 -7.82 14.56
CA PRO A 74 25.65 -6.71 15.05
C PRO A 74 27.16 -6.92 14.90
N SER A 75 27.67 -8.14 15.18
CA SER A 75 29.11 -8.43 15.04
C SER A 75 29.56 -8.40 13.58
N LEU A 76 28.72 -8.86 12.67
CA LEU A 76 28.98 -8.87 11.23
C LEU A 76 28.95 -7.45 10.65
N ILE A 77 27.97 -6.65 11.04
CA ILE A 77 27.88 -5.23 10.68
C ILE A 77 29.13 -4.48 11.17
N ALA A 78 29.58 -4.73 12.40
CA ALA A 78 30.79 -4.12 12.94
C ALA A 78 32.08 -4.56 12.20
N LYS A 79 32.14 -5.83 11.76
CA LYS A 79 33.23 -6.32 10.88
C LYS A 79 33.26 -5.54 9.56
N LEU A 80 32.08 -5.39 8.92
CA LEU A 80 31.96 -4.68 7.64
C LEU A 80 32.26 -3.18 7.77
N ALA A 81 31.74 -2.54 8.81
CA ALA A 81 32.01 -1.13 9.07
C ALA A 81 33.54 -0.84 9.19
N ARG A 82 34.26 -1.72 9.90
CA ARG A 82 35.73 -1.63 9.99
C ARG A 82 36.43 -1.89 8.65
N ALA A 83 36.00 -2.94 7.92
CA ALA A 83 36.61 -3.31 6.64
C ALA A 83 36.48 -2.20 5.60
N HIS A 84 35.31 -1.51 5.57
CA HIS A 84 35.03 -0.42 4.64
C HIS A 84 35.28 0.98 5.23
N ARG A 85 35.91 1.07 6.43
CA ARG A 85 36.27 2.33 7.10
C ARG A 85 35.11 3.28 7.28
N VAL A 86 33.96 2.75 7.64
CA VAL A 86 32.70 3.49 7.81
C VAL A 86 32.72 4.21 9.17
N GLY A 87 32.53 5.52 9.14
CA GLY A 87 32.37 6.36 10.33
C GLY A 87 30.92 6.76 10.61
N ARG A 88 30.06 6.73 9.58
CA ARG A 88 28.65 7.15 9.66
C ARG A 88 27.76 6.17 8.91
N ILE A 89 26.70 5.67 9.57
CA ILE A 89 25.76 4.69 9.00
C ILE A 89 24.33 5.20 9.12
N LEU A 90 23.60 5.24 7.98
CA LEU A 90 22.15 5.44 7.97
C LEU A 90 21.43 4.17 8.46
N VAL A 91 20.44 4.33 9.31
CA VAL A 91 19.61 3.23 9.86
C VAL A 91 18.14 3.57 9.79
N GLU A 92 17.30 2.59 9.50
CA GLU A 92 15.82 2.71 9.47
C GLU A 92 15.27 2.75 10.91
N THR A 93 15.31 3.92 11.54
CA THR A 93 14.88 4.10 12.94
C THR A 93 13.37 3.95 13.14
N ASP A 94 12.59 4.07 12.09
CA ASP A 94 11.14 3.85 12.05
C ASP A 94 10.75 2.37 11.90
N TYR A 95 11.72 1.50 11.62
CA TYR A 95 11.52 0.05 11.46
C TYR A 95 12.26 -0.77 12.51
N LEU A 96 13.50 -0.42 12.82
CA LEU A 96 14.28 -1.13 13.82
C LEU A 96 13.62 -1.02 15.20
N THR A 97 13.52 -2.16 15.88
CA THR A 97 13.14 -2.13 17.30
C THR A 97 14.22 -1.42 18.12
N TYR A 98 13.82 -0.79 19.22
CA TYR A 98 14.77 -0.14 20.13
C TYR A 98 15.87 -1.10 20.63
N ASP A 99 15.54 -2.37 20.88
CA ASP A 99 16.53 -3.38 21.29
C ASP A 99 17.48 -3.73 20.15
N GLY A 100 16.98 -3.85 18.91
CA GLY A 100 17.80 -4.05 17.71
C GLY A 100 18.79 -2.90 17.51
N TYR A 101 18.31 -1.66 17.57
CA TYR A 101 19.14 -0.46 17.50
C TYR A 101 20.25 -0.45 18.56
N ARG A 102 19.89 -0.73 19.83
CA ARG A 102 20.87 -0.77 20.93
C ARG A 102 21.97 -1.82 20.71
N LYS A 103 21.62 -3.01 20.23
CA LYS A 103 22.58 -4.09 19.95
C LYS A 103 23.55 -3.71 18.83
N ILE A 104 23.04 -3.08 17.76
CA ILE A 104 23.86 -2.58 16.66
C ILE A 104 24.77 -1.46 17.16
N ALA A 105 24.25 -0.47 17.87
CA ALA A 105 25.02 0.65 18.42
C ALA A 105 26.13 0.17 19.36
N ALA A 106 25.87 -0.81 20.22
CA ALA A 106 26.86 -1.36 21.14
C ALA A 106 28.00 -2.10 20.42
N ALA A 107 27.77 -2.65 19.23
CA ALA A 107 28.79 -3.33 18.43
C ALA A 107 29.61 -2.37 17.56
N LEU A 108 29.11 -1.18 17.30
CA LEU A 108 29.70 -0.16 16.39
C LEU A 108 30.41 0.95 17.17
N GLU A 109 31.45 0.57 17.93
CA GLU A 109 32.23 1.55 18.67
C GLU A 109 32.90 2.58 17.74
N GLY A 110 32.67 3.87 17.99
CA GLY A 110 33.21 4.97 17.20
C GLY A 110 32.53 5.24 15.87
N VAL A 111 31.42 4.57 15.57
CA VAL A 111 30.60 4.81 14.37
C VAL A 111 29.32 5.54 14.76
N GLU A 112 29.00 6.61 14.07
CA GLU A 112 27.76 7.38 14.24
C GLU A 112 26.60 6.71 13.51
N LEU A 113 25.50 6.43 14.23
CA LEU A 113 24.25 5.95 13.62
C LEU A 113 23.33 7.15 13.38
N ILE A 114 22.91 7.32 12.13
CA ILE A 114 22.08 8.45 11.66
C ILE A 114 20.73 7.92 11.18
N PRO A 115 19.59 8.53 11.55
CA PRO A 115 18.29 8.17 10.99
C PRO A 115 18.29 8.29 9.47
N MET A 116 17.64 7.31 8.80
CA MET A 116 17.49 7.29 7.34
C MET A 116 16.38 8.23 6.85
N ASP A 117 15.47 8.63 7.75
CA ASP A 117 14.38 9.59 7.52
C ASP A 117 13.51 9.29 6.29
N GLY A 118 13.25 8.01 6.04
CA GLY A 118 12.41 7.55 4.93
C GLY A 118 13.02 7.78 3.55
N ALA A 119 14.34 7.79 3.40
CA ALA A 119 14.99 8.03 2.11
C ALA A 119 14.58 7.01 1.03
N PRO A 120 14.52 5.70 1.29
CA PRO A 120 14.01 4.74 0.29
C PRO A 120 12.54 4.96 -0.03
N GLU A 121 11.70 5.24 0.97
CA GLU A 121 10.26 5.47 0.83
C GLU A 121 9.98 6.68 -0.06
N LYS A 122 10.73 7.78 0.09
CA LYS A 122 10.63 8.98 -0.76
C LYS A 122 11.00 8.70 -2.21
N LEU A 123 11.95 7.81 -2.46
CA LEU A 123 12.30 7.40 -3.81
C LEU A 123 11.22 6.50 -4.41
N ARG A 124 10.61 5.61 -3.59
CA ARG A 124 9.52 4.71 -3.97
C ARG A 124 8.21 5.43 -4.28
N GLU A 125 8.04 6.70 -3.88
CA GLU A 125 6.86 7.49 -4.26
C GLU A 125 6.67 7.51 -5.79
N ILE A 126 7.77 7.59 -6.54
CA ILE A 126 7.77 7.64 -8.01
C ILE A 126 8.05 6.24 -8.56
N LYS A 127 7.01 5.61 -9.08
CA LYS A 127 7.05 4.25 -9.63
C LYS A 127 7.63 4.27 -11.04
N ASP A 128 8.48 3.30 -11.32
CA ASP A 128 8.96 3.05 -12.68
C ASP A 128 7.98 2.17 -13.48
N ALA A 129 8.34 1.83 -14.72
CA ALA A 129 7.46 1.11 -15.63
C ALA A 129 7.15 -0.33 -15.18
N GLU A 130 8.10 -1.02 -14.54
CA GLU A 130 7.93 -2.40 -14.05
C GLU A 130 7.08 -2.44 -12.78
N GLU A 131 7.28 -1.48 -11.88
CA GLU A 131 6.46 -1.27 -10.70
C GLU A 131 5.00 -0.97 -11.08
N ILE A 132 4.81 -0.05 -12.03
CA ILE A 132 3.49 0.30 -12.60
C ILE A 132 2.83 -0.92 -13.25
N ALA A 133 3.57 -1.73 -14.00
CA ALA A 133 3.03 -2.94 -14.61
C ALA A 133 2.53 -3.95 -13.57
N SER A 134 3.26 -4.12 -12.46
CA SER A 134 2.88 -4.98 -11.33
C SER A 134 1.61 -4.48 -10.65
N ILE A 135 1.52 -3.18 -10.35
CA ILE A 135 0.31 -2.56 -9.76
C ILE A 135 -0.90 -2.72 -10.69
N ARG A 136 -0.74 -2.45 -11.97
CA ARG A 136 -1.82 -2.62 -12.97
C ARG A 136 -2.30 -4.07 -13.06
N ARG A 137 -1.39 -5.04 -13.00
CA ARG A 137 -1.76 -6.47 -12.99
C ARG A 137 -2.52 -6.83 -11.72
N ALA A 138 -2.08 -6.37 -10.54
CA ALA A 138 -2.79 -6.56 -9.28
C ALA A 138 -4.20 -5.94 -9.32
N ALA A 139 -4.34 -4.72 -9.84
CA ALA A 139 -5.63 -4.04 -9.98
C ALA A 139 -6.59 -4.76 -10.95
N ALA A 140 -6.07 -5.34 -12.04
CA ALA A 140 -6.85 -6.14 -12.96
C ALA A 140 -7.38 -7.41 -12.27
N ILE A 141 -6.54 -8.13 -11.51
CA ILE A 141 -6.96 -9.31 -10.73
C ILE A 141 -8.06 -8.94 -9.74
N ALA A 142 -7.90 -7.85 -8.99
CA ALA A 142 -8.93 -7.40 -8.04
C ALA A 142 -10.25 -7.08 -8.76
N SER A 143 -10.21 -6.37 -9.90
CA SER A 143 -11.39 -6.06 -10.69
C SER A 143 -12.10 -7.32 -11.21
N ASP A 144 -11.33 -8.26 -11.79
CA ASP A 144 -11.85 -9.52 -12.33
C ASP A 144 -12.43 -10.39 -11.22
N ALA A 145 -11.77 -10.48 -10.05
CA ALA A 145 -12.25 -11.24 -8.90
C ALA A 145 -13.61 -10.72 -8.42
N LEU A 146 -13.79 -9.40 -8.31
CA LEU A 146 -15.10 -8.83 -7.98
C LEU A 146 -16.16 -9.25 -8.99
N MET A 147 -15.90 -9.06 -10.28
CA MET A 147 -16.87 -9.37 -11.33
C MET A 147 -17.24 -10.85 -11.35
N ASN A 148 -16.31 -11.75 -11.05
CA ASN A 148 -16.53 -13.20 -11.00
C ASN A 148 -17.39 -13.63 -9.78
N ILE A 149 -17.29 -12.92 -8.64
CA ILE A 149 -18.06 -13.28 -7.45
C ILE A 149 -19.46 -12.63 -7.40
N LEU A 150 -19.67 -11.46 -8.04
CA LEU A 150 -20.94 -10.74 -7.98
C LEU A 150 -22.17 -11.62 -8.31
N PRO A 151 -22.16 -12.49 -9.35
CA PRO A 151 -23.31 -13.36 -9.64
C PRO A 151 -23.54 -14.48 -8.61
N ARG A 152 -22.60 -14.68 -7.69
CA ARG A 152 -22.59 -15.80 -6.73
C ARG A 152 -22.94 -15.34 -5.31
N ILE A 153 -22.85 -14.05 -5.03
CA ILE A 153 -23.21 -13.50 -3.71
C ILE A 153 -24.69 -13.14 -3.66
N HIS A 154 -25.32 -13.37 -2.51
CA HIS A 154 -26.75 -13.16 -2.31
C HIS A 154 -27.07 -12.85 -0.84
N ALA A 155 -28.24 -12.29 -0.58
CA ALA A 155 -28.74 -12.09 0.78
C ALA A 155 -28.78 -13.41 1.57
N GLY A 156 -28.45 -13.36 2.85
CA GLY A 156 -28.31 -14.53 3.72
C GLY A 156 -26.86 -15.06 3.82
N MET A 157 -25.96 -14.71 2.90
CA MET A 157 -24.52 -14.96 3.09
C MET A 157 -23.97 -14.04 4.17
N THR A 158 -22.96 -14.53 4.91
CA THR A 158 -22.28 -13.68 5.89
C THR A 158 -21.18 -12.85 5.24
N GLU A 159 -20.81 -11.73 5.86
CA GLU A 159 -19.68 -10.89 5.42
C GLU A 159 -18.40 -11.72 5.26
N LYS A 160 -18.10 -12.60 6.23
CA LYS A 160 -16.95 -13.52 6.15
C LYS A 160 -17.02 -14.53 4.99
N GLN A 161 -18.22 -14.95 4.59
CA GLN A 161 -18.35 -15.82 3.42
C GLN A 161 -18.00 -15.08 2.14
N VAL A 162 -18.48 -13.84 2.00
CA VAL A 162 -18.16 -12.99 0.84
C VAL A 162 -16.66 -12.64 0.82
N GLN A 163 -16.09 -12.24 1.96
CA GLN A 163 -14.65 -12.01 2.11
C GLN A 163 -13.82 -13.18 1.57
N ARG A 164 -14.08 -14.39 2.10
CA ARG A 164 -13.35 -15.61 1.68
C ARG A 164 -13.50 -15.93 0.20
N MET A 165 -14.69 -15.73 -0.36
CA MET A 165 -14.92 -15.93 -1.80
C MET A 165 -14.06 -14.99 -2.63
N LEU A 166 -13.99 -13.72 -2.24
CA LEU A 166 -13.21 -12.70 -2.93
C LEU A 166 -11.71 -12.96 -2.84
N GLU A 167 -11.21 -13.26 -1.65
CA GLU A 167 -9.80 -13.58 -1.42
C GLU A 167 -9.37 -14.83 -2.21
N PHE A 168 -10.18 -15.88 -2.17
CA PHE A 168 -9.92 -17.11 -2.93
C PHE A 168 -9.93 -16.86 -4.44
N GLU A 169 -10.87 -16.07 -4.94
CA GLU A 169 -10.94 -15.73 -6.37
C GLU A 169 -9.70 -14.95 -6.82
N MET A 170 -9.20 -14.00 -6.01
CA MET A 170 -7.96 -13.29 -6.31
C MET A 170 -6.74 -14.24 -6.39
N LEU A 171 -6.65 -15.22 -5.48
CA LEU A 171 -5.60 -16.24 -5.51
C LEU A 171 -5.68 -17.13 -6.77
N GLU A 172 -6.87 -17.58 -7.15
CA GLU A 172 -7.08 -18.37 -8.38
C GLU A 172 -6.71 -17.60 -9.65
N LEU A 173 -6.89 -16.27 -9.64
CA LEU A 173 -6.49 -15.38 -10.74
C LEU A 173 -4.98 -15.06 -10.74
N GLY A 174 -4.23 -15.59 -9.77
CA GLY A 174 -2.78 -15.52 -9.70
C GLY A 174 -2.21 -14.41 -8.81
N SER A 175 -2.99 -13.88 -7.87
CA SER A 175 -2.46 -13.03 -6.81
C SER A 175 -1.51 -13.81 -5.89
N GLU A 176 -0.43 -13.17 -5.42
CA GLU A 176 0.49 -13.71 -4.42
C GLU A 176 -0.13 -13.75 -3.00
N GLY A 177 -1.21 -12.99 -2.78
CA GLY A 177 -1.92 -12.84 -1.53
C GLY A 177 -2.81 -11.62 -1.55
N THR A 178 -3.53 -11.36 -0.46
CA THR A 178 -4.28 -10.10 -0.29
C THR A 178 -3.30 -8.93 -0.07
N ALA A 179 -3.65 -7.76 -0.57
CA ALA A 179 -2.85 -6.54 -0.35
C ALA A 179 -2.93 -6.06 1.11
N PHE A 180 -4.07 -6.32 1.75
CA PHE A 180 -4.39 -6.01 3.15
C PHE A 180 -5.58 -6.89 3.60
N ASP A 181 -5.98 -6.76 4.86
CA ASP A 181 -7.14 -7.49 5.40
C ASP A 181 -8.42 -6.99 4.70
N THR A 182 -9.03 -7.85 3.89
CA THR A 182 -10.22 -7.53 3.11
C THR A 182 -11.39 -7.07 3.99
N ILE A 183 -11.99 -5.94 3.69
CA ILE A 183 -13.20 -5.46 4.32
C ILE A 183 -14.41 -5.94 3.50
N ALA A 184 -15.35 -6.57 4.18
CA ALA A 184 -16.69 -6.85 3.66
C ALA A 184 -17.68 -6.45 4.76
N ALA A 185 -18.35 -5.30 4.57
CA ALA A 185 -19.14 -4.66 5.61
C ALA A 185 -20.54 -4.32 5.12
N ALA A 186 -21.57 -4.99 5.67
CA ALA A 186 -22.97 -4.85 5.26
C ALA A 186 -23.81 -4.09 6.29
N GLY A 187 -24.79 -3.33 5.79
CA GLY A 187 -25.75 -2.61 6.61
C GLY A 187 -25.05 -1.77 7.68
N PRO A 188 -25.41 -1.89 8.99
CA PRO A 188 -24.82 -1.10 10.06
C PRO A 188 -23.30 -1.23 10.19
N ASN A 189 -22.70 -2.39 9.84
CA ASN A 189 -21.26 -2.60 9.86
C ASN A 189 -20.55 -1.72 8.82
N GLY A 190 -21.21 -1.44 7.69
CA GLY A 190 -20.71 -0.52 6.66
C GLY A 190 -20.53 0.93 7.13
N ALA A 191 -21.08 1.32 8.30
CA ALA A 191 -20.83 2.61 8.90
C ALA A 191 -19.44 2.73 9.56
N LEU A 192 -18.66 1.65 9.59
CA LEU A 192 -17.29 1.62 10.11
C LEU A 192 -16.29 1.62 8.95
N PRO A 193 -15.47 2.66 8.77
CA PRO A 193 -14.50 2.73 7.66
C PRO A 193 -13.55 1.53 7.60
N HIS A 194 -13.09 1.03 8.76
CA HIS A 194 -12.23 -0.13 8.91
C HIS A 194 -12.96 -1.28 9.59
N ALA A 195 -14.14 -1.63 9.05
CA ALA A 195 -14.95 -2.73 9.58
C ALA A 195 -14.23 -4.07 9.42
N THR A 196 -14.35 -4.91 10.43
CA THR A 196 -13.94 -6.32 10.34
C THR A 196 -15.14 -7.16 9.91
N PRO A 197 -15.02 -8.03 8.89
CA PRO A 197 -16.08 -8.92 8.47
C PRO A 197 -16.61 -9.82 9.60
N SER A 198 -17.90 -9.90 9.74
CA SER A 198 -18.60 -10.63 10.82
C SER A 198 -19.34 -11.87 10.31
N ASP A 199 -19.93 -12.65 11.23
CA ASP A 199 -20.82 -13.76 10.90
C ASP A 199 -22.30 -13.30 10.73
N ARG A 200 -22.55 -11.98 10.74
CA ARG A 200 -23.87 -11.43 10.46
C ARG A 200 -24.25 -11.72 9.01
N PRO A 201 -25.46 -12.25 8.75
CA PRO A 201 -25.98 -12.40 7.41
C PRO A 201 -26.32 -11.03 6.80
N ILE A 202 -26.05 -10.88 5.51
CA ILE A 202 -26.41 -9.71 4.71
C ILE A 202 -27.92 -9.77 4.45
N GLU A 203 -28.63 -8.66 4.65
CA GLU A 203 -30.07 -8.60 4.48
C GLU A 203 -30.48 -7.84 3.20
N SER A 204 -31.67 -8.12 2.69
CA SER A 204 -32.22 -7.35 1.58
C SER A 204 -32.51 -5.91 2.01
N GLY A 205 -32.19 -4.95 1.14
CA GLY A 205 -32.27 -3.52 1.42
C GLY A 205 -30.98 -2.92 1.98
N GLU A 206 -29.92 -3.73 2.18
CA GLU A 206 -28.62 -3.28 2.67
C GLU A 206 -27.61 -3.04 1.55
N LEU A 207 -26.67 -2.15 1.82
CA LEU A 207 -25.44 -2.01 1.06
C LEU A 207 -24.34 -2.87 1.67
N LEU A 208 -23.49 -3.44 0.83
CA LEU A 208 -22.24 -4.13 1.20
C LEU A 208 -21.06 -3.38 0.59
N THR A 209 -20.22 -2.83 1.43
CA THR A 209 -18.93 -2.27 1.02
C THR A 209 -17.88 -3.37 1.02
N LEU A 210 -17.21 -3.53 -0.12
CA LEU A 210 -16.09 -4.44 -0.34
C LEU A 210 -14.85 -3.60 -0.63
N ASP A 211 -13.85 -3.67 0.27
CA ASP A 211 -12.58 -2.99 0.13
C ASP A 211 -11.45 -4.03 0.22
N PHE A 212 -10.67 -4.13 -0.85
CA PHE A 212 -9.75 -5.23 -1.06
C PHE A 212 -8.72 -4.93 -2.15
N GLY A 213 -7.65 -5.70 -2.16
CA GLY A 213 -6.62 -5.61 -3.17
C GLY A 213 -5.86 -6.91 -3.34
N ALA A 214 -5.26 -7.09 -4.51
CA ALA A 214 -4.36 -8.19 -4.86
C ALA A 214 -2.89 -7.76 -4.76
N THR A 215 -1.98 -8.73 -4.77
CA THR A 215 -0.54 -8.50 -4.74
C THR A 215 0.14 -9.21 -5.90
N ILE A 216 0.99 -8.50 -6.64
CA ILE A 216 1.83 -9.04 -7.73
C ILE A 216 3.25 -8.47 -7.61
N ASN A 217 4.24 -9.34 -7.59
CA ASN A 217 5.65 -8.99 -7.37
C ASN A 217 5.83 -8.13 -6.10
N GLY A 218 5.02 -8.39 -5.05
CA GLY A 218 4.96 -7.60 -3.82
C GLY A 218 4.27 -6.25 -3.95
N TYR A 219 3.95 -5.75 -5.14
CA TYR A 219 3.18 -4.53 -5.36
C TYR A 219 1.70 -4.78 -5.15
N ARG A 220 1.05 -3.85 -4.49
CA ARG A 220 -0.33 -3.94 -4.05
C ARG A 220 -1.25 -3.16 -4.96
N SER A 221 -2.50 -3.61 -5.09
CA SER A 221 -3.62 -2.82 -5.59
C SER A 221 -4.56 -2.48 -4.46
N ASP A 222 -5.41 -1.50 -4.69
CA ASP A 222 -6.41 -1.04 -3.75
C ASP A 222 -7.67 -0.62 -4.48
N MET A 223 -8.82 -1.11 -4.05
CA MET A 223 -10.10 -0.71 -4.60
C MET A 223 -11.26 -0.97 -3.64
N THR A 224 -12.21 -0.06 -3.62
CA THR A 224 -13.48 -0.25 -2.93
C THR A 224 -14.65 -0.18 -3.91
N ARG A 225 -15.59 -1.11 -3.76
CA ARG A 225 -16.92 -1.04 -4.37
C ARG A 225 -18.00 -1.32 -3.34
N THR A 226 -19.08 -0.59 -3.44
CA THR A 226 -20.28 -0.83 -2.64
C THR A 226 -21.39 -1.34 -3.54
N VAL A 227 -22.03 -2.45 -3.17
CA VAL A 227 -23.13 -3.08 -3.91
C VAL A 227 -24.36 -3.18 -3.05
N GLY A 228 -25.55 -3.29 -3.65
CA GLY A 228 -26.82 -3.39 -2.95
C GLY A 228 -27.43 -4.79 -3.01
N PHE A 229 -28.23 -5.16 -2.03
CA PHE A 229 -28.98 -6.41 -2.00
C PHE A 229 -30.49 -6.13 -2.06
N GLY A 230 -31.14 -6.58 -3.16
CA GLY A 230 -32.53 -6.28 -3.43
C GLY A 230 -32.78 -4.78 -3.60
N ARG A 231 -34.02 -4.32 -3.28
CA ARG A 231 -34.37 -2.91 -3.43
C ARG A 231 -33.71 -2.04 -2.34
N ILE A 232 -32.79 -1.19 -2.72
CA ILE A 232 -32.10 -0.29 -1.80
C ILE A 232 -32.98 0.93 -1.48
N PRO A 233 -33.11 1.32 -0.19
CA PRO A 233 -33.83 2.52 0.23
C PRO A 233 -33.29 3.80 -0.44
N ASP A 234 -34.16 4.76 -0.72
CA ASP A 234 -33.81 6.01 -1.40
C ASP A 234 -32.73 6.79 -0.65
N ALA A 235 -32.74 6.78 0.68
CA ALA A 235 -31.70 7.44 1.49
C ALA A 235 -30.29 6.86 1.26
N LEU A 236 -30.18 5.54 1.14
CA LEU A 236 -28.90 4.88 0.84
C LEU A 236 -28.46 5.12 -0.60
N ARG A 237 -29.42 5.18 -1.54
CA ARG A 237 -29.12 5.57 -2.95
C ARG A 237 -28.59 7.00 -3.04
N GLU A 238 -29.17 7.92 -2.29
CA GLU A 238 -28.71 9.31 -2.25
C GLU A 238 -27.28 9.41 -1.71
N ILE A 239 -26.96 8.68 -0.64
CA ILE A 239 -25.58 8.58 -0.11
C ILE A 239 -24.64 8.02 -1.17
N TYR A 240 -25.04 6.91 -1.82
CA TYR A 240 -24.23 6.28 -2.87
C TYR A 240 -23.89 7.25 -4.01
N GLU A 241 -24.90 7.93 -4.55
CA GLU A 241 -24.70 8.89 -5.63
C GLU A 241 -23.87 10.10 -5.20
N THR A 242 -24.02 10.56 -3.97
CA THR A 242 -23.18 11.65 -3.41
C THR A 242 -21.71 11.23 -3.37
N VAL A 243 -21.41 10.02 -2.89
CA VAL A 243 -20.03 9.49 -2.86
C VAL A 243 -19.49 9.29 -4.28
N ARG A 244 -20.29 8.73 -5.19
CA ARG A 244 -19.90 8.49 -6.58
C ARG A 244 -19.55 9.81 -7.31
N ILE A 245 -20.33 10.85 -7.10
CA ILE A 245 -20.09 12.17 -7.67
C ILE A 245 -18.80 12.78 -7.06
N ALA A 246 -18.65 12.73 -5.75
CA ALA A 246 -17.46 13.25 -5.06
C ALA A 246 -16.18 12.53 -5.52
N GLN A 247 -16.25 11.22 -5.69
CA GLN A 247 -15.14 10.40 -6.20
C GLN A 247 -14.76 10.80 -7.62
N GLN A 248 -15.75 10.99 -8.50
CA GLN A 248 -15.50 11.45 -9.86
C GLN A 248 -14.89 12.86 -9.88
N MET A 249 -15.39 13.79 -9.05
CA MET A 249 -14.80 15.13 -8.92
C MET A 249 -13.35 15.08 -8.43
N GLY A 250 -13.02 14.19 -7.49
CA GLY A 250 -11.65 13.94 -7.05
C GLY A 250 -10.76 13.44 -8.18
N LEU A 251 -11.23 12.47 -8.97
CA LEU A 251 -10.51 11.95 -10.14
C LEU A 251 -10.29 13.02 -11.21
N ASP A 252 -11.31 13.81 -11.53
CA ASP A 252 -11.25 14.87 -12.54
C ASP A 252 -10.30 16.01 -12.11
N ALA A 253 -10.08 16.18 -10.81
CA ALA A 253 -9.17 17.19 -10.27
C ALA A 253 -7.70 16.74 -10.27
N LEU A 254 -7.43 15.43 -10.42
CA LEU A 254 -6.07 14.92 -10.45
C LEU A 254 -5.31 15.40 -11.70
N ALA A 255 -4.16 16.00 -11.48
CA ALA A 255 -3.23 16.35 -12.54
C ALA A 255 -1.82 16.54 -11.97
N VAL A 256 -0.82 16.32 -12.80
CA VAL A 256 0.58 16.69 -12.49
C VAL A 256 0.64 18.20 -12.17
N GLY A 257 1.38 18.54 -11.10
CA GLY A 257 1.52 19.92 -10.63
C GLY A 257 0.45 20.37 -9.61
N LYS A 258 -0.58 19.56 -9.34
CA LYS A 258 -1.58 19.85 -8.30
C LYS A 258 -1.07 19.41 -6.92
N ARG A 259 -1.48 20.14 -5.88
CA ARG A 259 -1.21 19.75 -4.49
C ARG A 259 -2.25 18.73 -4.02
N CYS A 260 -1.83 17.74 -3.23
CA CYS A 260 -2.69 16.71 -2.69
C CYS A 260 -3.86 17.28 -1.87
N CYS A 261 -3.64 18.31 -1.05
CA CYS A 261 -4.69 18.96 -0.25
C CYS A 261 -5.75 19.67 -1.09
N ASP A 262 -5.42 20.16 -2.26
CA ASP A 262 -6.41 20.83 -3.15
C ASP A 262 -7.37 19.80 -3.75
N ILE A 263 -6.91 18.59 -4.01
CA ILE A 263 -7.73 17.50 -4.55
C ILE A 263 -8.65 16.94 -3.45
N ASP A 264 -8.10 16.69 -2.24
CA ASP A 264 -8.91 16.28 -1.08
C ASP A 264 -10.05 17.27 -0.83
N ARG A 265 -9.75 18.59 -0.86
CA ARG A 265 -10.74 19.63 -0.62
C ARG A 265 -11.91 19.57 -1.58
N ILE A 266 -11.69 19.30 -2.87
CA ILE A 266 -12.75 19.24 -3.89
C ILE A 266 -13.77 18.12 -3.57
N ALA A 267 -13.30 16.91 -3.29
CA ALA A 267 -14.17 15.79 -2.97
C ALA A 267 -14.87 15.98 -1.61
N ARG A 268 -14.15 16.53 -0.62
CA ARG A 268 -14.66 16.80 0.71
C ARG A 268 -15.79 17.85 0.69
N GLU A 269 -15.59 18.98 0.00
CA GLU A 269 -16.61 20.01 -0.15
C GLU A 269 -17.87 19.49 -0.84
N ALA A 270 -17.73 18.58 -1.82
CA ALA A 270 -18.86 17.95 -2.48
C ALA A 270 -19.72 17.09 -1.53
N ILE A 271 -19.07 16.37 -0.61
CA ILE A 271 -19.78 15.58 0.42
C ILE A 271 -20.37 16.49 1.50
N ASP A 272 -19.58 17.43 2.02
CA ASP A 272 -19.97 18.30 3.14
C ASP A 272 -21.16 19.21 2.78
N ALA A 273 -21.38 19.51 1.52
CA ALA A 273 -22.54 20.24 1.06
C ALA A 273 -23.90 19.56 1.42
N ARG A 274 -23.91 18.23 1.58
CA ARG A 274 -25.11 17.45 1.91
C ARG A 274 -25.01 16.68 3.23
N TYR A 275 -23.79 16.17 3.53
CA TYR A 275 -23.49 15.33 4.70
C TYR A 275 -22.30 15.90 5.47
N PRO A 276 -22.43 17.06 6.15
CA PRO A 276 -21.33 17.73 6.82
C PRO A 276 -20.67 16.82 7.86
N GLY A 277 -19.34 16.63 7.72
CA GLY A 277 -18.53 15.84 8.65
C GLY A 277 -18.68 14.31 8.52
N ALA A 278 -19.46 13.81 7.54
CA ALA A 278 -19.64 12.37 7.34
C ALA A 278 -18.46 11.71 6.62
N PHE A 279 -17.55 12.49 6.02
CA PHE A 279 -16.31 12.05 5.42
C PHE A 279 -15.13 12.34 6.35
N GLY A 280 -14.77 11.37 7.19
CA GLY A 280 -13.86 11.56 8.32
C GLY A 280 -12.38 11.23 8.07
N HIS A 281 -11.99 10.68 6.92
CA HIS A 281 -10.60 10.32 6.58
C HIS A 281 -10.04 11.15 5.41
N GLY A 282 -8.80 10.92 5.01
CA GLY A 282 -8.22 11.54 3.80
C GLY A 282 -8.86 11.00 2.54
N LEU A 283 -8.77 11.76 1.45
CA LEU A 283 -9.29 11.33 0.15
C LEU A 283 -8.55 10.11 -0.42
N GLY A 284 -7.29 9.87 0.00
CA GLY A 284 -6.52 8.75 -0.48
C GLY A 284 -5.05 8.79 -0.03
N HIS A 285 -4.29 7.86 -0.58
CA HIS A 285 -2.88 7.65 -0.26
C HIS A 285 -2.12 7.04 -1.43
N GLY A 286 -0.80 7.07 -1.35
CA GLY A 286 0.08 6.35 -2.26
C GLY A 286 -0.05 4.83 -2.09
N VAL A 287 0.12 4.09 -3.18
CA VAL A 287 0.14 2.63 -3.19
C VAL A 287 1.40 2.14 -3.87
N GLY A 288 2.01 1.06 -3.35
CA GLY A 288 3.21 0.46 -3.90
C GLY A 288 3.51 -0.90 -3.26
N LEU A 289 4.72 -1.08 -2.77
CA LEU A 289 5.10 -2.25 -1.97
C LEU A 289 4.41 -2.25 -0.60
N LEU A 290 4.12 -1.08 -0.04
CA LEU A 290 3.20 -0.93 1.07
C LEU A 290 1.84 -0.49 0.54
N ILE A 291 0.78 -0.91 1.26
CA ILE A 291 -0.57 -0.47 0.91
C ILE A 291 -0.72 1.04 1.13
N HIS A 292 -0.13 1.55 2.19
CA HIS A 292 -0.14 2.95 2.53
C HIS A 292 1.25 3.56 2.36
N GLU A 293 1.48 4.25 1.24
CA GLU A 293 2.68 5.04 0.97
C GLU A 293 2.34 6.53 0.85
N ASP A 294 3.36 7.37 0.74
CA ASP A 294 3.19 8.76 0.32
C ASP A 294 3.09 8.85 -1.22
N PRO A 295 2.47 9.91 -1.76
CA PRO A 295 1.87 11.04 -1.02
C PRO A 295 0.47 10.71 -0.48
N ARG A 296 0.10 11.33 0.64
CA ARG A 296 -1.27 11.29 1.16
C ARG A 296 -2.14 12.33 0.46
N LEU A 297 -3.34 11.95 0.03
CA LEU A 297 -4.35 12.90 -0.42
C LEU A 297 -5.23 13.27 0.77
N ASN A 298 -4.85 14.29 1.53
CA ASN A 298 -5.59 14.77 2.69
C ASN A 298 -5.45 16.30 2.84
N SER A 299 -6.22 16.89 3.74
CA SER A 299 -6.30 18.34 3.94
C SER A 299 -4.98 19.02 4.35
N SER A 300 -4.01 18.29 4.89
CA SER A 300 -2.72 18.83 5.35
C SER A 300 -1.55 18.60 4.38
N CYS A 301 -1.69 17.68 3.42
CA CYS A 301 -0.59 17.30 2.53
C CYS A 301 -0.40 18.32 1.40
N THR A 302 0.74 19.01 1.40
CA THR A 302 1.11 20.00 0.38
C THR A 302 1.97 19.43 -0.74
N THR A 303 2.24 18.12 -0.75
CA THR A 303 3.02 17.46 -1.80
C THR A 303 2.37 17.73 -3.16
N VAL A 304 3.23 18.06 -4.13
CA VAL A 304 2.82 18.29 -5.52
C VAL A 304 2.91 16.99 -6.29
N LEU A 305 1.82 16.62 -6.95
CA LEU A 305 1.74 15.41 -7.75
C LEU A 305 2.67 15.48 -8.97
N ARG A 306 3.36 14.37 -9.23
CA ARG A 306 4.34 14.20 -10.31
C ARG A 306 4.03 12.94 -11.12
N PRO A 307 4.51 12.83 -12.37
CA PRO A 307 4.46 11.57 -13.11
C PRO A 307 5.12 10.43 -12.29
N GLY A 308 4.53 9.25 -12.32
CA GLY A 308 4.99 8.09 -11.53
C GLY A 308 4.34 7.96 -10.15
N HIS A 309 3.65 8.98 -9.64
CA HIS A 309 2.82 8.79 -8.45
C HIS A 309 1.65 7.85 -8.75
N VAL A 310 1.40 6.92 -7.84
CA VAL A 310 0.23 6.04 -7.84
C VAL A 310 -0.53 6.31 -6.55
N VAL A 311 -1.80 6.71 -6.67
CA VAL A 311 -2.61 7.14 -5.51
C VAL A 311 -4.03 6.59 -5.59
N THR A 312 -4.68 6.44 -4.43
CA THR A 312 -6.11 6.13 -4.33
C THR A 312 -6.96 7.40 -4.34
N VAL A 313 -8.23 7.26 -4.74
CA VAL A 313 -9.29 8.27 -4.60
C VAL A 313 -10.52 7.56 -4.07
N GLU A 314 -10.76 7.70 -2.76
CA GLU A 314 -11.66 6.85 -1.97
C GLU A 314 -12.59 7.61 -1.02
N PRO A 315 -13.34 8.62 -1.46
CA PRO A 315 -14.26 9.28 -0.56
C PRO A 315 -15.31 8.33 -0.03
N GLY A 316 -15.76 8.55 1.20
CA GLY A 316 -16.80 7.74 1.84
C GLY A 316 -17.72 8.57 2.71
N ILE A 317 -18.95 8.06 2.91
CA ILE A 317 -19.94 8.58 3.84
C ILE A 317 -20.31 7.43 4.78
N TYR A 318 -20.26 7.67 6.09
CA TYR A 318 -20.49 6.70 7.14
C TYR A 318 -21.49 7.23 8.14
N ILE A 319 -22.67 6.60 8.23
CA ILE A 319 -23.77 7.05 9.10
C ILE A 319 -24.10 5.95 10.10
N PRO A 320 -23.78 6.12 11.39
CA PRO A 320 -24.07 5.14 12.44
C PRO A 320 -25.54 4.70 12.44
N GLY A 321 -25.76 3.39 12.46
CA GLY A 321 -27.09 2.76 12.44
C GLY A 321 -27.76 2.66 11.07
N LEU A 322 -27.23 3.33 10.05
CA LEU A 322 -27.76 3.27 8.68
C LEU A 322 -26.85 2.44 7.76
N GLY A 323 -25.56 2.70 7.77
CA GLY A 323 -24.57 2.07 6.89
C GLY A 323 -23.57 3.07 6.34
N GLY A 324 -22.80 2.64 5.36
CA GLY A 324 -21.80 3.49 4.69
C GLY A 324 -21.63 3.13 3.23
N VAL A 325 -20.99 4.03 2.52
CA VAL A 325 -20.58 3.88 1.12
C VAL A 325 -19.16 4.38 0.99
N ARG A 326 -18.28 3.59 0.37
CA ARG A 326 -16.99 4.00 -0.17
C ARG A 326 -16.89 3.53 -1.62
N ILE A 327 -16.39 4.38 -2.49
CA ILE A 327 -16.06 4.06 -3.88
C ILE A 327 -14.64 4.54 -4.11
N GLU A 328 -13.79 3.64 -4.57
CA GLU A 328 -12.37 3.87 -4.69
C GLU A 328 -11.80 3.36 -6.00
N ASP A 329 -10.91 4.14 -6.56
CA ASP A 329 -10.02 3.72 -7.63
C ASP A 329 -8.57 4.05 -7.28
N THR A 330 -7.64 3.15 -7.64
CA THR A 330 -6.20 3.45 -7.72
C THR A 330 -5.87 3.99 -9.10
N VAL A 331 -5.15 5.11 -9.14
CA VAL A 331 -4.80 5.80 -10.38
C VAL A 331 -3.32 6.11 -10.47
N ILE A 332 -2.80 6.17 -11.69
CA ILE A 332 -1.41 6.46 -12.00
C ILE A 332 -1.33 7.83 -12.66
N LEU A 333 -0.48 8.72 -12.12
CA LEU A 333 -0.16 10.00 -12.76
C LEU A 333 0.91 9.77 -13.82
N THR A 334 0.68 10.23 -15.04
CA THR A 334 1.64 10.18 -16.15
C THR A 334 1.88 11.58 -16.71
N GLU A 335 2.88 11.75 -17.59
CA GLU A 335 3.10 13.02 -18.27
C GLU A 335 1.90 13.43 -19.13
N ASP A 336 1.18 12.46 -19.69
CA ASP A 336 0.06 12.66 -20.62
C ASP A 336 -1.32 12.76 -19.91
N GLY A 337 -1.38 12.53 -18.57
CA GLY A 337 -2.62 12.58 -17.79
C GLY A 337 -2.70 11.54 -16.69
N VAL A 338 -3.91 11.05 -16.42
CA VAL A 338 -4.21 10.09 -15.34
C VAL A 338 -4.75 8.80 -15.93
N ILE A 339 -4.19 7.66 -15.50
CA ILE A 339 -4.64 6.32 -15.87
C ILE A 339 -5.36 5.69 -14.67
N ASN A 340 -6.65 5.44 -14.80
CA ASN A 340 -7.38 4.63 -13.82
C ASN A 340 -7.04 3.15 -14.03
N THR A 341 -6.61 2.46 -12.98
CA THR A 341 -6.24 1.04 -13.05
C THR A 341 -7.40 0.10 -12.77
N ILE A 342 -8.50 0.60 -12.23
CA ILE A 342 -9.65 -0.19 -11.81
C ILE A 342 -10.70 -0.24 -12.92
N ALA A 343 -11.00 -1.43 -13.40
CA ALA A 343 -11.97 -1.67 -14.47
C ALA A 343 -13.40 -1.94 -13.96
N ALA A 344 -13.56 -2.28 -12.68
CA ALA A 344 -14.86 -2.58 -12.08
C ALA A 344 -15.80 -1.35 -12.13
N PRO A 345 -17.10 -1.54 -12.49
CA PRO A 345 -18.04 -0.43 -12.64
C PRO A 345 -18.29 0.30 -11.31
N LYS A 346 -18.61 1.59 -11.41
CA LYS A 346 -18.91 2.48 -10.26
C LYS A 346 -20.41 2.78 -10.09
N GLN A 347 -21.25 2.27 -10.97
CA GLN A 347 -22.69 2.36 -10.83
C GLN A 347 -23.16 1.37 -9.74
N LEU A 348 -24.21 1.76 -9.00
CA LEU A 348 -24.81 0.86 -8.01
C LEU A 348 -25.32 -0.42 -8.69
N ILE A 349 -24.72 -1.53 -8.31
CA ILE A 349 -25.16 -2.86 -8.71
C ILE A 349 -26.10 -3.37 -7.62
N GLU A 350 -27.31 -3.77 -7.97
CA GLU A 350 -28.27 -4.41 -7.08
C GLU A 350 -28.35 -5.89 -7.44
N LEU A 351 -28.09 -6.74 -6.43
CA LEU A 351 -28.00 -8.20 -6.49
C LEU A 351 -29.29 -8.83 -6.00
#